data_00a962f51f7d1165a9aacce645a0bd6c
#
_entry.id   00a962f51f7d1165a9aacce645a0bd6c
#
_cell.length_a   1.000
_cell.length_b   1.000
_cell.length_c   1.000
_cell.angle_alpha   90.00
_cell.angle_beta   90.00
_cell.angle_gamma   90.00
#
_symmetry.space_group_name_H-M   'P 1'
#
loop_
_entity.id
_entity.type
_entity.pdbx_description
1 polymer ?
#
loop_
_entity_poly.entity_id
_entity_poly.type
_entity_poly.pdbx_seq_one_letter_code
_entity_poly.pdbx_strand_id
1 'polypeptide(L)'
;GGSFLLNCEWTTLEALEKELPAKMKNILAKKHANLYVIDAIKIAGQLGLRGKTSTILQSAFFCINRQIMPYESENPDDKNTAVALMKYMAYKSFSRKGDAIVQMNYNAIDSAKENLVKIEIPASWATTKEGAPMVKLADNDYFKNVVAPILALEGDKLPSSAFNADGSVPTGTTKYEKRGVAVLVPEWNIDKCIQCTQCSFVCPHATIRPYLVADGTAVPEDFKTKPALQAKGYSFRIQVSPLDCMGCGVCADVCPVNQKAAADAAKTGAKVDPAARALNMVPLEKLVAKEAANWEYAQTLADAPKDVTAKFADVKKSQFSQPLFEFSGACAGCGETPYVKVLTQLFGDRMIIANATGCSSIYGGSSPTCPYTVNKEGHGPAWANSLFEDNAEYGYGMNLAYKARRNALKDKVAALAEKWSNYAEGKATCEAWIENMDDAEGSKTAAAQLVKCLESCKDCGCECDELVKEIYKEKDCLVKKSF
;
A
#
# COMPACT_ATOMS: atom_id res chain seq x y z
N GLY A 1 1.56 -24.33 29.85
CA GLY A 1 1.06 -24.06 28.64
C GLY A 1 -0.14 -23.13 28.55
N GLY A 2 -0.02 -22.09 27.76
CA GLY A 2 -1.15 -21.25 27.38
C GLY A 2 -1.89 -21.82 26.17
N SER A 3 -3.04 -21.23 25.83
CA SER A 3 -3.77 -21.56 24.61
C SER A 3 -3.38 -20.58 23.47
N PHE A 4 -3.20 -21.12 22.28
CA PHE A 4 -2.93 -20.37 21.06
C PHE A 4 -4.01 -20.68 20.03
N LEU A 5 -4.79 -19.66 19.64
CA LEU A 5 -5.82 -19.75 18.60
C LEU A 5 -5.27 -19.16 17.31
N LEU A 6 -5.20 -19.97 16.26
CA LEU A 6 -4.75 -19.57 14.95
C LEU A 6 -5.93 -19.55 13.95
N ASN A 7 -6.15 -18.41 13.31
CA ASN A 7 -7.06 -18.30 12.18
C ASN A 7 -6.30 -18.62 10.90
N CYS A 8 -6.53 -19.78 10.33
CA CYS A 8 -5.90 -20.21 9.08
C CYS A 8 -6.74 -21.27 8.36
N GLU A 9 -6.46 -21.49 7.09
CA GLU A 9 -7.09 -22.54 6.28
C GLU A 9 -6.53 -23.96 6.57
N TRP A 10 -5.40 -24.06 7.26
CA TRP A 10 -4.72 -25.30 7.60
C TRP A 10 -5.31 -25.90 8.89
N THR A 11 -6.40 -26.65 8.76
CA THR A 11 -7.12 -27.21 9.92
C THR A 11 -6.72 -28.64 10.28
N THR A 12 -5.70 -29.21 9.61
CA THR A 12 -5.14 -30.53 9.90
C THR A 12 -3.68 -30.46 10.33
N LEU A 13 -3.22 -31.46 11.08
CA LEU A 13 -1.83 -31.54 11.52
C LEU A 13 -0.86 -31.57 10.32
N GLU A 14 -1.17 -32.32 9.27
CA GLU A 14 -0.34 -32.49 8.08
C GLU A 14 -0.16 -31.16 7.34
N ALA A 15 -1.24 -30.38 7.21
CA ALA A 15 -1.18 -29.07 6.60
C ALA A 15 -0.33 -28.10 7.43
N LEU A 16 -0.50 -28.11 8.75
CA LEU A 16 0.28 -27.28 9.66
C LEU A 16 1.76 -27.68 9.70
N GLU A 17 2.08 -28.96 9.55
CA GLU A 17 3.47 -29.42 9.46
C GLU A 17 4.18 -28.86 8.23
N LYS A 18 3.45 -28.71 7.14
CA LYS A 18 3.98 -28.15 5.90
C LYS A 18 4.12 -26.63 5.96
N GLU A 19 3.10 -25.95 6.47
CA GLU A 19 2.92 -24.50 6.29
C GLU A 19 3.42 -23.67 7.48
N LEU A 20 3.39 -24.19 8.72
CA LEU A 20 3.85 -23.42 9.88
C LEU A 20 5.37 -23.22 9.87
N PRO A 21 5.85 -21.98 10.15
CA PRO A 21 7.28 -21.72 10.31
C PRO A 21 7.90 -22.54 11.44
N ALA A 22 9.13 -23.02 11.24
CA ALA A 22 9.83 -23.82 12.23
C ALA A 22 9.97 -23.12 13.59
N LYS A 23 10.21 -21.80 13.61
CA LYS A 23 10.28 -20.98 14.82
C LYS A 23 8.97 -21.07 15.62
N MET A 24 7.81 -21.02 14.95
CA MET A 24 6.50 -21.14 15.60
C MET A 24 6.29 -22.54 16.16
N LYS A 25 6.55 -23.59 15.38
CA LYS A 25 6.51 -24.99 15.83
C LYS A 25 7.34 -25.21 17.08
N ASN A 26 8.60 -24.75 17.06
CA ASN A 26 9.52 -24.83 18.18
C ASN A 26 8.98 -24.15 19.44
N ILE A 27 8.42 -22.94 19.33
CA ILE A 27 7.87 -22.21 20.46
C ILE A 27 6.66 -22.91 21.03
N LEU A 28 5.73 -23.36 20.20
CA LEU A 28 4.51 -24.05 20.62
C LEU A 28 4.85 -25.36 21.37
N ALA A 29 5.76 -26.17 20.84
CA ALA A 29 6.18 -27.43 21.46
C ALA A 29 6.96 -27.19 22.76
N LYS A 30 7.96 -26.29 22.78
CA LYS A 30 8.76 -26.01 23.99
C LYS A 30 7.95 -25.39 25.12
N LYS A 31 6.91 -24.62 24.79
CA LYS A 31 6.01 -24.02 25.79
C LYS A 31 4.86 -24.93 26.19
N HIS A 32 4.75 -26.13 25.63
CA HIS A 32 3.61 -27.05 25.84
C HIS A 32 2.28 -26.30 25.66
N ALA A 33 2.14 -25.55 24.56
CA ALA A 33 0.95 -24.77 24.29
C ALA A 33 -0.22 -25.67 23.88
N ASN A 34 -1.46 -25.25 24.16
CA ASN A 34 -2.64 -25.81 23.52
C ASN A 34 -2.90 -25.10 22.21
N LEU A 35 -2.77 -25.80 21.09
CA LEU A 35 -2.99 -25.24 19.76
C LEU A 35 -4.43 -25.49 19.32
N TYR A 36 -5.12 -24.40 18.96
CA TYR A 36 -6.44 -24.42 18.33
C TYR A 36 -6.38 -23.73 16.99
N VAL A 37 -7.08 -24.27 16.00
CA VAL A 37 -7.17 -23.67 14.65
C VAL A 37 -8.62 -23.56 14.21
N ILE A 38 -8.90 -22.53 13.40
CA ILE A 38 -10.22 -22.29 12.81
C ILE A 38 -10.05 -21.54 11.50
N ASP A 39 -10.76 -21.94 10.44
CA ASP A 39 -10.83 -21.18 9.18
C ASP A 39 -12.01 -20.21 9.21
N ALA A 40 -11.84 -19.11 9.95
CA ALA A 40 -12.88 -18.09 10.09
C ALA A 40 -13.15 -17.34 8.79
N ILE A 41 -12.20 -17.27 7.86
CA ILE A 41 -12.37 -16.63 6.54
C ILE A 41 -13.34 -17.42 5.69
N LYS A 42 -13.17 -18.74 5.62
CA LYS A 42 -14.07 -19.65 4.90
C LYS A 42 -15.48 -19.60 5.49
N ILE A 43 -15.58 -19.68 6.82
CA ILE A 43 -16.87 -19.62 7.53
C ILE A 43 -17.57 -18.29 7.23
N ALA A 44 -16.88 -17.15 7.35
CA ALA A 44 -17.43 -15.84 7.07
C ALA A 44 -17.91 -15.74 5.61
N GLY A 45 -17.15 -16.29 4.66
CA GLY A 45 -17.53 -16.36 3.25
C GLY A 45 -18.81 -17.16 3.01
N GLN A 46 -18.94 -18.35 3.64
CA GLN A 46 -20.12 -19.21 3.55
C GLN A 46 -21.37 -18.55 4.13
N LEU A 47 -21.21 -17.76 5.21
CA LEU A 47 -22.30 -17.05 5.87
C LEU A 47 -22.65 -15.70 5.22
N GLY A 48 -21.99 -15.30 4.13
CA GLY A 48 -22.21 -14.01 3.47
C GLY A 48 -21.64 -12.79 4.20
N LEU A 49 -20.80 -13.01 5.22
CA LEU A 49 -20.12 -11.95 5.99
C LEU A 49 -18.87 -11.41 5.29
N ARG A 50 -18.58 -11.90 4.08
CA ARG A 50 -17.36 -11.61 3.31
C ARG A 50 -16.10 -11.94 4.14
N GLY A 51 -15.16 -11.04 4.35
CA GLY A 51 -13.98 -11.29 5.19
C GLY A 51 -14.12 -10.91 6.67
N LYS A 52 -15.34 -10.72 7.21
CA LYS A 52 -15.57 -10.25 8.59
C LYS A 52 -15.55 -11.43 9.57
N THR A 53 -14.40 -11.70 10.16
CA THR A 53 -14.14 -12.88 11.01
C THR A 53 -14.24 -12.59 12.51
N SER A 54 -14.31 -11.33 12.94
CA SER A 54 -14.19 -10.94 14.35
C SER A 54 -15.19 -11.64 15.28
N THR A 55 -16.46 -11.75 14.88
CA THR A 55 -17.50 -12.41 15.68
C THR A 55 -17.21 -13.92 15.85
N ILE A 56 -16.74 -14.58 14.78
CA ILE A 56 -16.38 -16.01 14.80
C ILE A 56 -15.20 -16.24 15.75
N LEU A 57 -14.15 -15.41 15.64
CA LEU A 57 -12.94 -15.53 16.47
C LEU A 57 -13.22 -15.20 17.93
N GLN A 58 -14.09 -14.23 18.21
CA GLN A 58 -14.53 -13.93 19.58
C GLN A 58 -15.29 -15.11 20.20
N SER A 59 -16.17 -15.75 19.43
CA SER A 59 -16.89 -16.94 19.88
C SER A 59 -15.92 -18.11 20.14
N ALA A 60 -14.95 -18.34 19.24
CA ALA A 60 -13.90 -19.33 19.42
C ALA A 60 -13.05 -19.05 20.67
N PHE A 61 -12.72 -17.79 20.96
CA PHE A 61 -12.01 -17.40 22.17
C PHE A 61 -12.75 -17.82 23.45
N PHE A 62 -14.04 -17.53 23.54
CA PHE A 62 -14.84 -17.93 24.71
C PHE A 62 -15.05 -19.45 24.77
N CYS A 63 -15.13 -20.12 23.62
CA CYS A 63 -15.21 -21.58 23.58
C CYS A 63 -13.97 -22.24 24.19
N ILE A 64 -12.78 -21.66 24.03
CA ILE A 64 -11.51 -22.12 24.58
C ILE A 64 -11.40 -21.73 26.06
N ASN A 65 -11.83 -20.54 26.44
CA ASN A 65 -11.59 -19.94 27.75
C ASN A 65 -12.85 -19.95 28.64
N ARG A 66 -13.44 -21.15 28.82
CA ARG A 66 -14.67 -21.33 29.60
C ARG A 66 -14.53 -20.98 31.09
N GLN A 67 -13.29 -20.84 31.57
CA GLN A 67 -13.00 -20.37 32.93
C GLN A 67 -13.30 -18.85 33.12
N ILE A 68 -13.34 -18.07 32.04
CA ILE A 68 -13.73 -16.66 32.10
C ILE A 68 -15.25 -16.54 32.24
N MET A 69 -15.98 -17.38 31.49
CA MET A 69 -17.43 -17.37 31.41
C MET A 69 -17.90 -18.69 30.78
N PRO A 70 -19.01 -19.29 31.27
CA PRO A 70 -19.63 -20.44 30.60
C PRO A 70 -19.90 -20.10 29.13
N TYR A 71 -19.50 -21.01 28.22
CA TYR A 71 -19.74 -20.78 26.79
C TYR A 71 -21.23 -20.90 26.44
N GLU A 72 -21.86 -21.97 26.93
CA GLU A 72 -23.26 -22.31 26.78
C GLU A 72 -23.80 -22.86 28.13
N SER A 73 -25.12 -22.91 28.28
CA SER A 73 -25.81 -23.53 29.40
C SER A 73 -26.84 -24.55 28.90
N GLU A 74 -27.13 -25.56 29.67
CA GLU A 74 -28.25 -26.50 29.41
C GLU A 74 -29.62 -25.80 29.57
N ASN A 75 -29.64 -24.72 30.33
CA ASN A 75 -30.83 -23.90 30.46
C ASN A 75 -30.87 -22.86 29.29
N PRO A 76 -31.83 -22.96 28.34
CA PRO A 76 -31.96 -22.03 27.21
C PRO A 76 -32.21 -20.57 27.61
N ASP A 77 -32.74 -20.36 28.81
CA ASP A 77 -33.06 -19.02 29.35
C ASP A 77 -31.89 -18.37 30.10
N ASP A 78 -30.76 -19.07 30.22
CA ASP A 78 -29.58 -18.54 30.87
C ASP A 78 -28.89 -17.46 29.96
N LYS A 79 -29.05 -16.24 30.39
CA LYS A 79 -28.51 -15.05 29.69
C LYS A 79 -27.05 -14.77 30.07
N ASN A 80 -26.44 -15.51 30.97
CA ASN A 80 -25.09 -15.27 31.48
C ASN A 80 -24.02 -16.15 30.81
N THR A 81 -24.31 -16.66 29.64
CA THR A 81 -23.34 -17.39 28.83
C THR A 81 -22.73 -16.51 27.74
N ALA A 82 -21.53 -16.86 27.28
CA ALA A 82 -20.83 -16.14 26.20
C ALA A 82 -21.69 -16.05 24.94
N VAL A 83 -22.31 -17.17 24.53
CA VAL A 83 -23.17 -17.21 23.34
C VAL A 83 -24.40 -16.28 23.50
N ALA A 84 -25.07 -16.34 24.66
CA ALA A 84 -26.25 -15.50 24.90
C ALA A 84 -25.92 -14.00 24.88
N LEU A 85 -24.82 -13.60 25.54
CA LEU A 85 -24.36 -12.22 25.57
C LEU A 85 -23.89 -11.74 24.20
N MET A 86 -23.16 -12.55 23.45
CA MET A 86 -22.71 -12.20 22.09
C MET A 86 -23.91 -12.03 21.16
N LYS A 87 -24.91 -12.91 21.21
CA LYS A 87 -26.15 -12.78 20.44
C LYS A 87 -26.94 -11.51 20.81
N TYR A 88 -27.03 -11.21 22.11
CA TYR A 88 -27.66 -9.97 22.57
C TYR A 88 -26.93 -8.72 22.03
N MET A 89 -25.61 -8.69 22.09
CA MET A 89 -24.82 -7.57 21.57
C MET A 89 -24.89 -7.47 20.04
N ALA A 90 -24.93 -8.58 19.33
CA ALA A 90 -25.14 -8.61 17.89
C ALA A 90 -26.52 -8.05 17.52
N TYR A 91 -27.58 -8.39 18.26
CA TYR A 91 -28.90 -7.81 18.09
C TYR A 91 -28.89 -6.29 18.30
N LYS A 92 -28.30 -5.80 19.40
CA LYS A 92 -28.16 -4.36 19.66
C LYS A 92 -27.44 -3.60 18.54
N SER A 93 -26.39 -4.19 18.00
CA SER A 93 -25.55 -3.56 16.98
C SER A 93 -26.16 -3.58 15.58
N PHE A 94 -26.93 -4.62 15.25
CA PHE A 94 -27.35 -4.89 13.87
C PHE A 94 -28.87 -4.90 13.64
N SER A 95 -29.73 -4.82 14.67
CA SER A 95 -31.19 -4.86 14.52
C SER A 95 -31.73 -3.80 13.54
N ARG A 96 -31.14 -2.61 13.53
CA ARG A 96 -31.50 -1.54 12.59
C ARG A 96 -31.15 -1.86 11.12
N LYS A 97 -30.33 -2.88 10.87
CA LYS A 97 -29.93 -3.33 9.50
C LYS A 97 -30.81 -4.48 8.99
N GLY A 98 -31.77 -4.91 9.77
CA GLY A 98 -32.72 -5.97 9.45
C GLY A 98 -32.32 -7.35 10.00
N ASP A 99 -33.35 -8.21 10.17
CA ASP A 99 -33.23 -9.52 10.81
C ASP A 99 -32.25 -10.46 10.09
N ALA A 100 -32.14 -10.39 8.79
CA ALA A 100 -31.21 -11.18 8.00
C ALA A 100 -29.74 -10.96 8.44
N ILE A 101 -29.37 -9.72 8.74
CA ILE A 101 -28.01 -9.37 9.20
C ILE A 101 -27.80 -9.85 10.64
N VAL A 102 -28.82 -9.74 11.50
CA VAL A 102 -28.78 -10.27 12.86
C VAL A 102 -28.56 -11.79 12.83
N GLN A 103 -29.37 -12.49 12.01
CA GLN A 103 -29.26 -13.95 11.90
C GLN A 103 -27.91 -14.40 11.33
N MET A 104 -27.35 -13.68 10.36
CA MET A 104 -25.98 -13.96 9.89
C MET A 104 -24.95 -13.92 11.03
N ASN A 105 -25.04 -12.93 11.91
CA ASN A 105 -24.16 -12.82 13.06
C ASN A 105 -24.41 -13.91 14.11
N TYR A 106 -25.67 -14.32 14.33
CA TYR A 106 -25.98 -15.46 15.19
C TYR A 106 -25.37 -16.75 14.65
N ASN A 107 -25.51 -17.02 13.37
CA ASN A 107 -24.92 -18.18 12.72
C ASN A 107 -23.38 -18.17 12.83
N ALA A 108 -22.77 -16.97 12.76
CA ALA A 108 -21.33 -16.81 12.94
C ALA A 108 -20.87 -17.16 14.37
N ILE A 109 -21.66 -16.76 15.39
CA ILE A 109 -21.39 -17.12 16.79
C ILE A 109 -21.49 -18.64 16.97
N ASP A 110 -22.55 -19.25 16.47
CA ASP A 110 -22.82 -20.68 16.65
C ASP A 110 -21.80 -21.56 15.89
N SER A 111 -21.37 -21.13 14.70
CA SER A 111 -20.43 -21.91 13.87
C SER A 111 -19.05 -22.10 14.47
N ALA A 112 -18.63 -21.25 15.41
CA ALA A 112 -17.28 -21.31 15.96
C ALA A 112 -16.99 -22.62 16.68
N LYS A 113 -17.93 -23.10 17.50
CA LYS A 113 -17.77 -24.35 18.30
C LYS A 113 -17.59 -25.60 17.40
N GLU A 114 -18.33 -25.67 16.29
CA GLU A 114 -18.31 -26.81 15.39
C GLU A 114 -17.05 -26.85 14.51
N ASN A 115 -16.46 -25.69 14.25
CA ASN A 115 -15.32 -25.55 13.35
C ASN A 115 -13.99 -25.32 14.07
N LEU A 116 -14.00 -25.22 15.40
CA LEU A 116 -12.79 -25.08 16.20
C LEU A 116 -12.12 -26.45 16.38
N VAL A 117 -10.90 -26.58 15.87
CA VAL A 117 -10.13 -27.83 15.94
C VAL A 117 -8.97 -27.68 16.92
N LYS A 118 -8.88 -28.59 17.88
CA LYS A 118 -7.70 -28.71 18.73
C LYS A 118 -6.67 -29.60 18.04
N ILE A 119 -5.43 -29.14 17.97
CA ILE A 119 -4.32 -29.86 17.34
C ILE A 119 -3.37 -30.37 18.45
N GLU A 120 -3.11 -31.65 18.45
CA GLU A 120 -2.10 -32.24 19.32
C GLU A 120 -0.71 -31.95 18.72
N ILE A 121 0.11 -31.21 19.47
CA ILE A 121 1.43 -30.74 19.03
C ILE A 121 2.43 -31.90 19.13
N PRO A 122 3.07 -32.33 18.02
CA PRO A 122 4.09 -33.38 18.05
C PRO A 122 5.35 -32.91 18.78
N ALA A 123 5.96 -33.80 19.56
CA ALA A 123 7.22 -33.54 20.25
C ALA A 123 8.37 -33.18 19.28
N SER A 124 8.31 -33.71 18.06
CA SER A 124 9.25 -33.42 16.97
C SER A 124 9.32 -31.93 16.60
N TRP A 125 8.23 -31.18 16.83
CA TRP A 125 8.20 -29.74 16.55
C TRP A 125 9.22 -28.93 17.39
N ALA A 126 9.62 -29.44 18.55
CA ALA A 126 10.61 -28.77 19.41
C ALA A 126 11.99 -28.58 18.76
N THR A 127 12.31 -29.40 17.76
CA THR A 127 13.61 -29.43 17.07
C THR A 127 13.51 -29.22 15.56
N THR A 128 12.35 -28.77 15.06
CA THR A 128 12.17 -28.48 13.63
C THR A 128 13.16 -27.42 13.17
N LYS A 129 13.89 -27.71 12.09
CA LYS A 129 14.84 -26.75 11.47
C LYS A 129 14.09 -25.86 10.48
N GLU A 130 14.49 -24.60 10.40
CA GLU A 130 13.95 -23.69 9.39
C GLU A 130 14.33 -24.16 7.98
N GLY A 131 13.33 -24.20 7.09
CA GLY A 131 13.52 -24.31 5.66
C GLY A 131 13.97 -23.00 5.04
N ALA A 132 14.17 -22.99 3.72
CA ALA A 132 14.38 -21.75 3.01
C ALA A 132 13.18 -20.81 3.19
N PRO A 133 13.37 -19.51 3.46
CA PRO A 133 12.26 -18.57 3.59
C PRO A 133 11.47 -18.51 2.27
N MET A 134 10.14 -18.53 2.36
CA MET A 134 9.24 -18.42 1.19
C MET A 134 9.44 -17.11 0.43
N VAL A 135 9.86 -16.05 1.12
CA VAL A 135 10.17 -14.74 0.55
C VAL A 135 11.60 -14.39 0.95
N LYS A 136 12.46 -14.21 -0.06
CA LYS A 136 13.81 -13.70 0.18
C LYS A 136 13.72 -12.25 0.63
N LEU A 137 14.25 -11.94 1.82
CA LEU A 137 14.36 -10.55 2.26
C LEU A 137 15.12 -9.73 1.22
N ALA A 138 14.62 -8.54 0.94
CA ALA A 138 15.26 -7.62 0.03
C ALA A 138 16.70 -7.29 0.48
N ASP A 139 17.58 -7.10 -0.47
CA ASP A 139 18.97 -6.71 -0.21
C ASP A 139 19.06 -5.20 0.02
N ASN A 140 18.53 -4.76 1.17
CA ASN A 140 18.55 -3.37 1.62
C ASN A 140 19.00 -3.33 3.08
N ASP A 141 20.09 -2.62 3.36
CA ASP A 141 20.73 -2.60 4.68
C ASP A 141 19.83 -1.98 5.74
N TYR A 142 19.11 -0.90 5.44
CA TYR A 142 18.18 -0.31 6.39
C TYR A 142 17.04 -1.27 6.73
N PHE A 143 16.49 -1.95 5.71
CA PHE A 143 15.44 -2.94 5.94
C PHE A 143 15.93 -4.10 6.81
N LYS A 144 17.10 -4.65 6.50
CA LYS A 144 17.68 -5.78 7.27
C LYS A 144 18.05 -5.41 8.69
N ASN A 145 18.70 -4.24 8.86
CA ASN A 145 19.34 -3.89 10.12
C ASN A 145 18.43 -3.08 11.07
N VAL A 146 17.37 -2.45 10.56
CA VAL A 146 16.45 -1.62 11.35
C VAL A 146 15.02 -2.16 11.26
N VAL A 147 14.46 -2.26 10.06
CA VAL A 147 13.05 -2.60 9.87
C VAL A 147 12.75 -4.04 10.31
N ALA A 148 13.53 -5.01 9.85
CA ALA A 148 13.29 -6.43 10.15
C ALA A 148 13.39 -6.75 11.65
N PRO A 149 14.37 -6.24 12.42
CA PRO A 149 14.36 -6.37 13.89
C PRO A 149 13.13 -5.75 14.56
N ILE A 150 12.67 -4.57 14.12
CA ILE A 150 11.47 -3.94 14.68
C ILE A 150 10.23 -4.80 14.39
N LEU A 151 10.08 -5.29 13.16
CA LEU A 151 8.98 -6.19 12.79
C LEU A 151 9.02 -7.52 13.55
N ALA A 152 10.21 -7.98 13.93
CA ALA A 152 10.39 -9.16 14.78
C ALA A 152 10.17 -8.88 16.28
N LEU A 153 9.75 -7.67 16.67
CA LEU A 153 9.61 -7.21 18.07
C LEU A 153 10.95 -7.22 18.83
N GLU A 154 12.04 -6.98 18.15
CA GLU A 154 13.40 -6.92 18.69
C GLU A 154 14.02 -5.50 18.64
N GLY A 155 13.18 -4.49 18.40
CA GLY A 155 13.60 -3.09 18.26
C GLY A 155 14.40 -2.54 19.47
N ASP A 156 14.11 -3.03 20.68
CA ASP A 156 14.85 -2.65 21.91
C ASP A 156 16.34 -3.03 21.88
N LYS A 157 16.75 -3.90 20.97
CA LYS A 157 18.17 -4.28 20.77
C LYS A 157 18.92 -3.31 19.87
N LEU A 158 18.22 -2.39 19.19
CA LEU A 158 18.83 -1.44 18.27
C LEU A 158 19.49 -0.30 19.04
N PRO A 159 20.74 0.08 18.71
CA PRO A 159 21.37 1.24 19.26
C PRO A 159 20.75 2.53 18.67
N SER A 160 20.79 3.64 19.41
CA SER A 160 20.30 4.94 18.93
C SER A 160 20.95 5.38 17.61
N SER A 161 22.21 4.97 17.37
CA SER A 161 22.95 5.24 16.14
C SER A 161 22.41 4.50 14.90
N ALA A 162 21.48 3.57 15.07
CA ALA A 162 20.78 2.92 13.93
C ALA A 162 19.78 3.87 13.24
N PHE A 163 19.44 4.98 13.89
CA PHE A 163 18.50 5.98 13.40
C PHE A 163 19.22 7.26 12.99
N ASN A 164 18.69 7.98 12.01
CA ASN A 164 19.27 9.25 11.58
C ASN A 164 19.15 10.30 12.70
N ALA A 165 20.22 11.07 12.90
CA ALA A 165 20.31 12.07 13.97
C ALA A 165 19.29 13.23 13.82
N ASP A 166 18.86 13.50 12.60
CA ASP A 166 17.85 14.51 12.25
C ASP A 166 16.40 13.99 12.35
N GLY A 167 16.21 12.72 12.74
CA GLY A 167 14.89 12.07 12.83
C GLY A 167 14.28 11.67 11.48
N SER A 168 15.00 11.83 10.37
CA SER A 168 14.50 11.39 9.06
C SER A 168 14.48 9.87 8.93
N VAL A 169 13.52 9.36 8.17
CA VAL A 169 13.36 7.94 7.87
C VAL A 169 13.48 7.74 6.35
N PRO A 170 14.25 6.73 5.88
CA PRO A 170 14.34 6.43 4.46
C PRO A 170 12.97 6.18 3.82
N THR A 171 12.72 6.81 2.68
CA THR A 171 11.46 6.70 1.94
C THR A 171 11.39 5.44 1.08
N GLY A 172 10.17 5.02 0.70
CA GLY A 172 9.94 3.90 -0.22
C GLY A 172 10.34 2.53 0.32
N THR A 173 10.40 2.37 1.64
CA THR A 173 10.85 1.12 2.27
C THR A 173 9.77 0.06 2.40
N THR A 174 8.48 0.40 2.27
CA THR A 174 7.37 -0.57 2.25
C THR A 174 7.50 -1.59 1.12
N LYS A 175 8.10 -1.22 -0.02
CA LYS A 175 8.32 -2.14 -1.16
C LYS A 175 9.17 -3.38 -0.81
N TYR A 176 9.92 -3.33 0.28
CA TYR A 176 10.77 -4.43 0.73
C TYR A 176 10.04 -5.41 1.66
N GLU A 177 8.87 -5.08 2.19
CA GLU A 177 8.17 -5.94 3.14
C GLU A 177 7.68 -7.24 2.51
N LYS A 178 7.08 -7.19 1.33
CA LYS A 178 6.58 -8.37 0.58
C LYS A 178 5.83 -9.37 1.47
N ARG A 179 4.88 -8.87 2.22
CA ARG A 179 4.21 -9.62 3.33
C ARG A 179 3.44 -10.86 2.88
N GLY A 180 2.90 -10.86 1.65
CA GLY A 180 2.17 -12.01 1.11
C GLY A 180 0.94 -12.41 1.92
N VAL A 181 0.23 -11.45 2.54
CA VAL A 181 -0.86 -11.73 3.50
C VAL A 181 -2.21 -12.01 2.84
N ALA A 182 -2.34 -11.78 1.55
CA ALA A 182 -3.58 -12.00 0.83
C ALA A 182 -3.83 -13.49 0.61
N VAL A 183 -4.99 -14.00 1.03
CA VAL A 183 -5.45 -15.36 0.68
C VAL A 183 -5.81 -15.41 -0.80
N LEU A 184 -6.51 -14.38 -1.30
CA LEU A 184 -6.90 -14.26 -2.69
C LEU A 184 -6.35 -12.98 -3.29
N VAL A 185 -5.82 -13.05 -4.51
CA VAL A 185 -5.29 -11.92 -5.28
C VAL A 185 -5.99 -11.83 -6.64
N PRO A 186 -6.08 -10.63 -7.26
CA PRO A 186 -6.75 -10.48 -8.53
C PRO A 186 -5.89 -11.01 -9.68
N GLU A 187 -6.46 -11.97 -10.42
CA GLU A 187 -5.96 -12.43 -11.69
C GLU A 187 -6.59 -11.61 -12.83
N TRP A 188 -5.75 -11.07 -13.71
CA TRP A 188 -6.21 -10.28 -14.85
C TRP A 188 -6.55 -11.14 -16.06
N ASN A 189 -7.81 -11.06 -16.49
CA ASN A 189 -8.25 -11.65 -17.76
C ASN A 189 -8.09 -10.60 -18.87
N ILE A 190 -7.08 -10.80 -19.69
CA ILE A 190 -6.68 -9.90 -20.78
C ILE A 190 -7.81 -9.69 -21.80
N ASP A 191 -8.56 -10.75 -22.14
CA ASP A 191 -9.57 -10.71 -23.19
C ASP A 191 -10.80 -9.89 -22.79
N LYS A 192 -11.16 -9.92 -21.54
CA LYS A 192 -12.35 -9.24 -20.99
C LYS A 192 -12.08 -7.80 -20.53
N CYS A 193 -10.83 -7.43 -20.31
CA CYS A 193 -10.47 -6.11 -19.82
C CYS A 193 -10.77 -5.01 -20.87
N ILE A 194 -11.50 -3.98 -20.46
CA ILE A 194 -11.84 -2.79 -21.28
C ILE A 194 -10.86 -1.62 -21.07
N GLN A 195 -9.78 -1.82 -20.34
CA GLN A 195 -8.69 -0.84 -20.10
C GLN A 195 -9.16 0.48 -19.45
N CYS A 196 -10.19 0.43 -18.59
CA CYS A 196 -10.73 1.62 -17.92
C CYS A 196 -9.90 2.12 -16.72
N THR A 197 -8.97 1.31 -16.23
CA THR A 197 -8.07 1.58 -15.07
C THR A 197 -8.76 1.79 -13.71
N GLN A 198 -10.07 1.60 -13.58
CA GLN A 198 -10.79 1.79 -12.31
C GLN A 198 -10.26 0.91 -11.19
N CYS A 199 -9.82 -0.32 -11.50
CA CYS A 199 -9.18 -1.21 -10.53
C CYS A 199 -7.91 -0.61 -9.91
N SER A 200 -7.09 0.07 -10.71
CA SER A 200 -5.92 0.81 -10.23
C SER A 200 -6.33 2.02 -9.39
N PHE A 201 -7.32 2.78 -9.86
CA PHE A 201 -7.79 4.01 -9.22
C PHE A 201 -8.23 3.76 -7.77
N VAL A 202 -9.01 2.70 -7.52
CA VAL A 202 -9.54 2.39 -6.18
C VAL A 202 -8.61 1.56 -5.30
N CYS A 203 -7.47 1.10 -5.81
CA CYS A 203 -6.58 0.25 -5.02
C CYS A 203 -5.95 1.03 -3.86
N PRO A 204 -6.20 0.62 -2.59
CA PRO A 204 -5.68 1.33 -1.42
C PRO A 204 -4.16 1.26 -1.27
N HIS A 205 -3.55 0.23 -1.86
CA HIS A 205 -2.14 -0.09 -1.64
C HIS A 205 -1.27 0.06 -2.90
N ALA A 206 -1.84 0.60 -4.00
CA ALA A 206 -1.14 0.77 -5.29
C ALA A 206 -0.54 -0.53 -5.86
N THR A 207 -1.14 -1.68 -5.57
CA THR A 207 -0.64 -3.01 -5.95
C THR A 207 -1.12 -3.49 -7.32
N ILE A 208 -2.07 -2.80 -7.92
CA ILE A 208 -2.59 -3.08 -9.26
C ILE A 208 -2.44 -1.82 -10.12
N ARG A 209 -1.67 -1.92 -11.20
CA ARG A 209 -1.27 -0.76 -12.02
C ARG A 209 -1.41 -1.05 -13.52
N PRO A 210 -1.81 -0.05 -14.33
CA PRO A 210 -1.75 -0.14 -15.79
C PRO A 210 -0.34 0.21 -16.29
N TYR A 211 0.09 -0.51 -17.32
CA TYR A 211 1.33 -0.23 -18.04
C TYR A 211 1.06 -0.08 -19.54
N LEU A 212 1.80 0.83 -20.17
CA LEU A 212 1.92 0.93 -21.61
C LEU A 212 3.33 0.48 -22.02
N VAL A 213 3.39 -0.44 -22.94
CA VAL A 213 4.63 -0.98 -23.50
C VAL A 213 4.68 -0.59 -24.97
N ALA A 214 5.73 0.08 -25.42
CA ALA A 214 5.87 0.44 -26.83
C ALA A 214 5.89 -0.85 -27.69
N ASP A 215 5.19 -0.82 -28.81
CA ASP A 215 5.15 -1.96 -29.72
C ASP A 215 6.57 -2.30 -30.21
N GLY A 216 6.87 -3.59 -30.28
CA GLY A 216 8.21 -4.08 -30.61
C GLY A 216 9.17 -4.20 -29.42
N THR A 217 8.79 -3.75 -28.20
CA THR A 217 9.56 -3.98 -26.99
C THR A 217 9.57 -5.48 -26.66
N ALA A 218 10.75 -6.07 -26.47
CA ALA A 218 10.85 -7.44 -26.01
C ALA A 218 10.36 -7.55 -24.56
N VAL A 219 9.38 -8.43 -24.34
CA VAL A 219 8.80 -8.69 -23.01
C VAL A 219 8.98 -10.16 -22.65
N PRO A 220 9.05 -10.51 -21.35
CA PRO A 220 9.03 -11.91 -20.92
C PRO A 220 7.80 -12.67 -21.47
N GLU A 221 7.94 -13.95 -21.72
CA GLU A 221 6.89 -14.78 -22.31
C GLU A 221 5.57 -14.70 -21.53
N ASP A 222 5.65 -14.69 -20.21
CA ASP A 222 4.51 -14.60 -19.29
C ASP A 222 3.93 -13.20 -19.13
N PHE A 223 4.64 -12.16 -19.60
CA PHE A 223 4.18 -10.78 -19.53
C PHE A 223 3.22 -10.44 -20.67
N LYS A 224 2.05 -11.08 -20.67
CA LYS A 224 1.05 -10.90 -21.74
C LYS A 224 0.54 -9.46 -21.80
N THR A 225 0.45 -8.94 -23.01
CA THR A 225 -0.08 -7.60 -23.32
C THR A 225 -1.12 -7.68 -24.43
N LYS A 226 -1.95 -6.65 -24.58
CA LYS A 226 -2.90 -6.50 -25.69
C LYS A 226 -2.80 -5.09 -26.27
N PRO A 227 -3.21 -4.85 -27.52
CA PRO A 227 -3.20 -3.51 -28.10
C PRO A 227 -3.87 -2.48 -27.18
N ALA A 228 -3.21 -1.35 -26.97
CA ALA A 228 -3.74 -0.28 -26.11
C ALA A 228 -4.86 0.47 -26.82
N LEU A 229 -6.05 0.53 -26.20
CA LEU A 229 -7.12 1.40 -26.67
C LEU A 229 -6.72 2.86 -26.48
N GLN A 230 -6.86 3.70 -27.51
CA GLN A 230 -6.53 5.14 -27.50
C GLN A 230 -5.03 5.48 -27.44
N ALA A 231 -4.12 4.50 -27.48
CA ALA A 231 -2.66 4.70 -27.48
C ALA A 231 -2.03 3.89 -28.63
N LYS A 232 -2.13 4.42 -29.86
CA LYS A 232 -1.56 3.77 -31.06
C LYS A 232 -0.04 3.63 -30.91
N GLY A 233 0.50 2.45 -31.25
CA GLY A 233 1.92 2.14 -31.10
C GLY A 233 2.30 1.62 -29.72
N TYR A 234 1.28 1.29 -28.89
CA TYR A 234 1.49 0.73 -27.55
C TYR A 234 0.59 -0.48 -27.30
N SER A 235 1.12 -1.38 -26.49
CA SER A 235 0.39 -2.48 -25.88
C SER A 235 0.09 -2.19 -24.42
N PHE A 236 -1.04 -2.67 -23.92
CA PHE A 236 -1.54 -2.43 -22.55
C PHE A 236 -1.50 -3.69 -21.70
N ARG A 237 -1.17 -3.51 -20.41
CA ARG A 237 -1.27 -4.54 -19.37
C ARG A 237 -1.79 -3.94 -18.06
N ILE A 238 -2.57 -4.72 -17.32
CA ILE A 238 -2.77 -4.56 -15.88
C ILE A 238 -1.82 -5.51 -15.17
N GLN A 239 -0.94 -4.98 -14.34
CA GLN A 239 0.01 -5.75 -13.53
C GLN A 239 -0.36 -5.66 -12.06
N VAL A 240 -0.29 -6.79 -11.37
CA VAL A 240 -0.53 -6.90 -9.93
C VAL A 240 0.79 -7.23 -9.22
N SER A 241 1.02 -6.61 -8.05
CA SER A 241 2.03 -7.07 -7.10
C SER A 241 1.37 -8.02 -6.10
N PRO A 242 1.51 -9.34 -6.25
CA PRO A 242 0.75 -10.29 -5.45
C PRO A 242 1.20 -10.31 -3.98
N LEU A 243 2.48 -10.09 -3.70
CA LEU A 243 3.04 -10.09 -2.35
C LEU A 243 2.73 -8.81 -1.55
N ASP A 244 2.39 -7.72 -2.22
CA ASP A 244 1.99 -6.45 -1.59
C ASP A 244 0.46 -6.29 -1.54
N CYS A 245 -0.29 -7.16 -2.21
CA CYS A 245 -1.75 -7.15 -2.22
C CYS A 245 -2.31 -7.58 -0.87
N MET A 246 -3.35 -6.87 -0.40
CA MET A 246 -4.05 -7.17 0.86
C MET A 246 -5.32 -8.03 0.66
N GLY A 247 -5.62 -8.46 -0.56
CA GLY A 247 -6.73 -9.36 -0.85
C GLY A 247 -8.13 -8.79 -0.61
N CYS A 248 -8.30 -7.47 -0.56
CA CYS A 248 -9.57 -6.82 -0.20
C CYS A 248 -10.69 -6.96 -1.23
N GLY A 249 -10.38 -7.30 -2.48
CA GLY A 249 -11.36 -7.51 -3.56
C GLY A 249 -11.96 -6.24 -4.19
N VAL A 250 -11.68 -5.04 -3.67
CA VAL A 250 -12.28 -3.77 -4.15
C VAL A 250 -12.07 -3.55 -5.65
N CYS A 251 -10.91 -3.93 -6.18
CA CYS A 251 -10.61 -3.83 -7.62
C CYS A 251 -11.52 -4.72 -8.48
N ALA A 252 -11.88 -5.90 -8.00
CA ALA A 252 -12.80 -6.81 -8.69
C ALA A 252 -14.25 -6.35 -8.56
N ASP A 253 -14.63 -5.79 -7.40
CA ASP A 253 -15.98 -5.29 -7.14
C ASP A 253 -16.32 -4.04 -7.98
N VAL A 254 -15.36 -3.12 -8.15
CA VAL A 254 -15.58 -1.89 -8.94
C VAL A 254 -15.51 -2.11 -10.44
N CYS A 255 -14.98 -3.25 -10.88
CA CYS A 255 -14.78 -3.51 -12.31
C CYS A 255 -16.10 -3.55 -13.09
N PRO A 256 -16.32 -2.65 -14.08
CA PRO A 256 -17.59 -2.60 -14.82
C PRO A 256 -17.93 -3.92 -15.53
N VAL A 257 -16.91 -4.63 -16.01
CA VAL A 257 -17.09 -5.96 -16.66
C VAL A 257 -17.57 -6.98 -15.64
N ASN A 258 -17.00 -7.00 -14.46
CA ASN A 258 -17.39 -7.88 -13.38
C ASN A 258 -18.81 -7.57 -12.87
N GLN A 259 -19.15 -6.28 -12.75
CA GLN A 259 -20.51 -5.85 -12.36
C GLN A 259 -21.55 -6.27 -13.40
N LYS A 260 -21.24 -6.12 -14.70
CA LYS A 260 -22.11 -6.59 -15.77
C LYS A 260 -22.29 -8.11 -15.71
N ALA A 261 -21.20 -8.87 -15.58
CA ALA A 261 -21.26 -10.33 -15.45
C ALA A 261 -22.10 -10.78 -14.25
N ALA A 262 -21.99 -10.07 -13.11
CA ALA A 262 -22.81 -10.34 -11.94
C ALA A 262 -24.29 -10.02 -12.16
N ALA A 263 -24.59 -8.89 -12.80
CA ALA A 263 -25.98 -8.49 -13.13
C ALA A 263 -26.63 -9.47 -14.12
N ASP A 264 -25.88 -9.94 -15.12
CA ASP A 264 -26.40 -10.90 -16.12
C ASP A 264 -26.64 -12.29 -15.48
N ALA A 265 -25.75 -12.75 -14.61
CA ALA A 265 -25.95 -13.99 -13.86
C ALA A 265 -27.17 -13.90 -12.90
N ALA A 266 -27.37 -12.77 -12.26
CA ALA A 266 -28.52 -12.55 -11.36
C ALA A 266 -29.87 -12.64 -12.07
N LYS A 267 -29.97 -12.21 -13.35
CA LYS A 267 -31.20 -12.33 -14.15
C LYS A 267 -31.63 -13.79 -14.40
N THR A 268 -30.65 -14.70 -14.45
CA THR A 268 -30.89 -16.14 -14.76
C THR A 268 -30.83 -17.01 -13.50
N GLY A 269 -30.51 -16.44 -12.32
CA GLY A 269 -30.26 -17.18 -11.09
C GLY A 269 -28.98 -18.05 -11.13
N ALA A 270 -28.14 -17.86 -12.14
CA ALA A 270 -26.90 -18.63 -12.33
C ALA A 270 -25.77 -18.08 -11.45
N LYS A 271 -24.74 -18.92 -11.20
CA LYS A 271 -23.47 -18.44 -10.66
C LYS A 271 -22.71 -17.66 -11.72
N VAL A 272 -21.99 -16.62 -11.30
CA VAL A 272 -21.16 -15.84 -12.23
C VAL A 272 -20.03 -16.71 -12.78
N ASP A 273 -19.96 -16.77 -14.12
CA ASP A 273 -18.86 -17.45 -14.81
C ASP A 273 -17.56 -16.64 -14.65
N PRO A 274 -16.47 -17.22 -14.08
CA PRO A 274 -15.18 -16.57 -14.01
C PRO A 274 -14.63 -16.11 -15.37
N ALA A 275 -14.92 -16.85 -16.45
CA ALA A 275 -14.49 -16.50 -17.80
C ALA A 275 -15.16 -15.21 -18.34
N ALA A 276 -16.28 -14.80 -17.77
CA ALA A 276 -16.97 -13.54 -18.12
C ALA A 276 -16.38 -12.31 -17.39
N ARG A 277 -15.50 -12.49 -16.40
CA ARG A 277 -14.91 -11.44 -15.60
C ARG A 277 -13.58 -10.95 -16.16
N ALA A 278 -13.27 -9.68 -15.93
CA ALA A 278 -11.96 -9.11 -16.25
C ALA A 278 -10.94 -9.25 -15.08
N LEU A 279 -11.42 -9.42 -13.85
CA LEU A 279 -10.61 -9.67 -12.65
C LEU A 279 -11.24 -10.79 -11.82
N ASN A 280 -10.52 -11.87 -11.63
CA ASN A 280 -10.91 -12.97 -10.77
C ASN A 280 -10.05 -12.99 -9.51
N MET A 281 -10.68 -13.12 -8.34
CA MET A 281 -9.94 -13.32 -7.10
C MET A 281 -9.58 -14.81 -6.99
N VAL A 282 -8.30 -15.12 -7.04
CA VAL A 282 -7.76 -16.49 -7.03
C VAL A 282 -6.73 -16.65 -5.91
N PRO A 283 -6.49 -17.88 -5.42
CA PRO A 283 -5.48 -18.13 -4.39
C PRO A 283 -4.10 -17.58 -4.75
N LEU A 284 -3.43 -16.95 -3.78
CA LEU A 284 -2.13 -16.31 -3.96
C LEU A 284 -1.08 -17.26 -4.56
N GLU A 285 -1.01 -18.49 -4.07
CA GLU A 285 -0.04 -19.50 -4.49
C GLU A 285 -0.12 -19.85 -5.98
N LYS A 286 -1.26 -19.63 -6.61
CA LYS A 286 -1.43 -19.87 -8.06
C LYS A 286 -0.76 -18.80 -8.91
N LEU A 287 -0.63 -17.58 -8.39
CA LEU A 287 -0.14 -16.42 -9.14
C LEU A 287 1.23 -15.92 -8.70
N VAL A 288 1.63 -16.18 -7.45
CA VAL A 288 2.78 -15.50 -6.84
C VAL A 288 4.05 -15.65 -7.66
N ALA A 289 4.40 -16.84 -8.10
CA ALA A 289 5.65 -17.08 -8.84
C ALA A 289 5.70 -16.28 -10.16
N LYS A 290 4.63 -16.33 -10.93
CA LYS A 290 4.51 -15.66 -12.22
C LYS A 290 4.39 -14.14 -12.07
N GLU A 291 3.44 -13.69 -11.27
CA GLU A 291 3.12 -12.26 -11.21
C GLU A 291 4.12 -11.46 -10.35
N ALA A 292 4.87 -12.10 -9.43
CA ALA A 292 5.99 -11.44 -8.78
C ALA A 292 7.13 -11.14 -9.77
N ALA A 293 7.49 -12.09 -10.63
CA ALA A 293 8.49 -11.87 -11.68
C ALA A 293 8.02 -10.81 -12.70
N ASN A 294 6.76 -10.86 -13.11
CA ASN A 294 6.16 -9.87 -13.99
C ASN A 294 6.12 -8.47 -13.35
N TRP A 295 5.89 -8.40 -12.04
CA TRP A 295 5.94 -7.13 -11.30
C TRP A 295 7.33 -6.51 -11.34
N GLU A 296 8.37 -7.29 -11.02
CA GLU A 296 9.75 -6.81 -11.06
C GLU A 296 10.13 -6.31 -12.47
N TYR A 297 9.75 -7.05 -13.51
CA TYR A 297 9.94 -6.59 -14.88
C TYR A 297 9.18 -5.28 -15.16
N ALA A 298 7.92 -5.17 -14.73
CA ALA A 298 7.12 -3.97 -14.95
C ALA A 298 7.74 -2.70 -14.33
N GLN A 299 8.49 -2.83 -13.21
CA GLN A 299 9.19 -1.70 -12.61
C GLN A 299 10.37 -1.19 -13.47
N THR A 300 10.87 -1.98 -14.41
CA THR A 300 11.93 -1.57 -15.35
C THR A 300 11.40 -0.81 -16.56
N LEU A 301 10.08 -0.87 -16.82
CA LEU A 301 9.48 -0.20 -17.98
C LEU A 301 9.59 1.32 -17.84
N ALA A 302 9.74 1.99 -18.98
CA ALA A 302 9.68 3.44 -19.04
C ALA A 302 8.28 3.93 -18.62
N ASP A 303 8.22 5.14 -18.08
CA ASP A 303 6.93 5.77 -17.77
C ASP A 303 6.12 6.00 -19.05
N ALA A 304 4.81 5.93 -18.91
CA ALA A 304 3.93 6.18 -20.05
C ALA A 304 4.13 7.62 -20.57
N PRO A 305 4.39 7.82 -21.87
CA PRO A 305 4.66 9.15 -22.40
C PRO A 305 3.50 10.12 -22.14
N LYS A 306 3.81 11.33 -21.71
CA LYS A 306 2.81 12.34 -21.32
C LYS A 306 1.89 12.75 -22.48
N ASP A 307 2.42 12.85 -23.69
CA ASP A 307 1.67 13.16 -24.92
C ASP A 307 0.68 12.04 -25.31
N VAL A 308 1.03 10.78 -25.00
CA VAL A 308 0.14 9.63 -25.20
C VAL A 308 -0.96 9.61 -24.15
N THR A 309 -0.60 9.76 -22.88
CA THR A 309 -1.56 9.72 -21.77
C THR A 309 -2.47 10.94 -21.71
N ALA A 310 -2.04 12.09 -22.25
CA ALA A 310 -2.86 13.30 -22.36
C ALA A 310 -4.18 13.09 -23.13
N LYS A 311 -4.24 12.08 -24.00
CA LYS A 311 -5.44 11.70 -24.77
C LYS A 311 -6.48 10.92 -23.97
N PHE A 312 -6.14 10.46 -22.76
CA PHE A 312 -7.05 9.73 -21.91
C PHE A 312 -7.90 10.68 -21.06
N ALA A 313 -9.07 10.22 -20.62
CA ALA A 313 -9.83 10.93 -19.59
C ALA A 313 -9.00 11.06 -18.30
N ASP A 314 -9.20 12.13 -17.54
CA ASP A 314 -8.36 12.53 -16.41
C ASP A 314 -8.15 11.41 -15.37
N VAL A 315 -9.21 10.68 -15.00
CA VAL A 315 -9.13 9.54 -14.09
C VAL A 315 -8.23 8.45 -14.65
N LYS A 316 -8.41 8.08 -15.92
CA LYS A 316 -7.59 7.06 -16.58
C LYS A 316 -6.15 7.53 -16.74
N LYS A 317 -5.95 8.79 -17.13
CA LYS A 317 -4.64 9.44 -17.31
C LYS A 317 -3.82 9.39 -16.02
N SER A 318 -4.43 9.75 -14.88
CA SER A 318 -3.74 9.80 -13.59
C SER A 318 -3.15 8.44 -13.19
N GLN A 319 -3.77 7.32 -13.59
CA GLN A 319 -3.34 5.98 -13.20
C GLN A 319 -2.07 5.49 -13.91
N PHE A 320 -1.68 6.13 -15.01
CA PHE A 320 -0.39 5.86 -15.67
C PHE A 320 0.79 6.61 -15.04
N SER A 321 0.54 7.56 -14.15
CA SER A 321 1.58 8.17 -13.34
C SER A 321 1.99 7.22 -12.22
N GLN A 322 3.31 7.13 -11.93
CA GLN A 322 3.80 6.35 -10.81
C GLN A 322 3.16 6.86 -9.50
N PRO A 323 2.51 6.02 -8.70
CA PRO A 323 2.10 6.43 -7.36
C PRO A 323 3.33 6.60 -6.48
N LEU A 324 3.43 7.75 -5.80
CA LEU A 324 4.50 8.02 -4.84
C LEU A 324 4.04 7.78 -3.39
N PHE A 325 3.00 6.98 -3.25
CA PHE A 325 2.50 6.38 -2.02
C PHE A 325 2.05 4.96 -2.34
N GLU A 326 2.74 3.96 -1.78
CA GLU A 326 2.54 2.57 -2.15
C GLU A 326 2.75 1.60 -0.98
N PHE A 327 2.04 0.48 -1.01
CA PHE A 327 2.19 -0.66 -0.09
C PHE A 327 2.11 -0.29 1.40
N SER A 328 1.30 0.71 1.73
CA SER A 328 1.14 1.17 3.12
C SER A 328 0.61 0.09 4.04
N GLY A 329 0.86 0.22 5.35
CA GLY A 329 0.28 -0.64 6.39
C GLY A 329 -1.20 -0.36 6.70
N ALA A 330 -1.92 0.37 5.85
CA ALA A 330 -3.34 0.63 6.01
C ALA A 330 -4.18 -0.65 5.88
N CYS A 331 -5.41 -0.62 6.39
CA CYS A 331 -6.33 -1.76 6.36
C CYS A 331 -6.63 -2.24 4.94
N ALA A 332 -6.91 -3.53 4.79
CA ALA A 332 -7.44 -4.08 3.54
C ALA A 332 -8.76 -3.38 3.16
N GLY A 333 -8.81 -2.79 1.96
CA GLY A 333 -9.98 -2.01 1.53
C GLY A 333 -10.11 -0.62 2.17
N CYS A 334 -9.02 -0.05 2.69
CA CYS A 334 -9.01 1.31 3.23
C CYS A 334 -9.64 2.31 2.25
N GLY A 335 -10.56 3.16 2.75
CA GLY A 335 -11.24 4.17 1.93
C GLY A 335 -10.49 5.49 1.83
N GLU A 336 -9.41 5.69 2.60
CA GLU A 336 -8.62 6.93 2.64
C GLU A 336 -7.44 6.88 1.66
N THR A 337 -6.68 5.80 1.70
CA THR A 337 -5.40 5.69 0.97
C THR A 337 -5.49 5.80 -0.56
N PRO A 338 -6.60 5.45 -1.25
CA PRO A 338 -6.77 5.75 -2.66
C PRO A 338 -6.67 7.24 -2.99
N TYR A 339 -7.19 8.12 -2.12
CA TYR A 339 -7.10 9.57 -2.30
C TYR A 339 -5.66 10.06 -2.13
N VAL A 340 -4.96 9.60 -1.08
CA VAL A 340 -3.53 9.91 -0.87
C VAL A 340 -2.71 9.48 -2.07
N LYS A 341 -2.94 8.27 -2.58
CA LYS A 341 -2.28 7.75 -3.78
C LYS A 341 -2.49 8.67 -4.98
N VAL A 342 -3.73 9.06 -5.28
CA VAL A 342 -4.05 9.93 -6.42
C VAL A 342 -3.39 11.31 -6.27
N LEU A 343 -3.41 11.90 -5.08
CA LEU A 343 -2.71 13.16 -4.82
C LEU A 343 -1.21 13.02 -5.11
N THR A 344 -0.59 11.91 -4.72
CA THR A 344 0.83 11.67 -5.03
C THR A 344 1.09 11.42 -6.52
N GLN A 345 0.14 10.86 -7.27
CA GLN A 345 0.24 10.69 -8.72
C GLN A 345 0.14 12.04 -9.47
N LEU A 346 -0.58 13.00 -8.90
CA LEU A 346 -0.78 14.33 -9.51
C LEU A 346 0.28 15.35 -9.09
N PHE A 347 0.72 15.30 -7.84
CA PHE A 347 1.54 16.36 -7.23
C PHE A 347 2.77 15.84 -6.48
N GLY A 348 2.93 14.52 -6.35
CA GLY A 348 3.86 13.90 -5.41
C GLY A 348 5.32 14.29 -5.60
N ASP A 349 5.76 14.58 -6.82
CA ASP A 349 7.13 15.01 -7.12
C ASP A 349 7.52 16.37 -6.49
N ARG A 350 6.54 17.15 -6.04
CA ARG A 350 6.71 18.47 -5.44
C ARG A 350 5.82 18.72 -4.22
N MET A 351 5.33 17.65 -3.60
CA MET A 351 4.37 17.72 -2.51
C MET A 351 5.06 17.84 -1.15
N ILE A 352 4.51 18.70 -0.29
CA ILE A 352 4.85 18.79 1.14
C ILE A 352 3.58 18.50 1.92
N ILE A 353 3.65 17.54 2.83
CA ILE A 353 2.51 17.04 3.60
C ILE A 353 2.70 17.42 5.07
N ALA A 354 1.79 18.25 5.59
CA ALA A 354 1.60 18.46 7.01
C ALA A 354 0.50 17.48 7.46
N ASN A 355 0.87 16.44 8.19
CA ASN A 355 -0.06 15.41 8.62
C ASN A 355 -0.50 15.62 10.07
N ALA A 356 -1.74 15.31 10.38
CA ALA A 356 -2.25 15.27 11.75
C ALA A 356 -2.26 13.84 12.29
N THR A 357 -2.25 13.68 13.61
CA THR A 357 -2.30 12.38 14.27
C THR A 357 -3.60 11.63 13.94
N GLY A 358 -3.45 10.42 13.45
CA GLY A 358 -4.55 9.54 13.02
C GLY A 358 -4.01 8.29 12.32
N CYS A 359 -4.84 7.62 11.51
CA CYS A 359 -4.37 6.48 10.70
C CYS A 359 -3.23 6.87 9.77
N SER A 360 -3.30 8.07 9.18
CA SER A 360 -2.28 8.57 8.25
C SER A 360 -0.91 8.79 8.91
N SER A 361 -0.86 9.09 10.22
CA SER A 361 0.40 9.13 10.96
C SER A 361 0.97 7.72 11.20
N ILE A 362 0.10 6.75 11.44
CA ILE A 362 0.53 5.35 11.69
C ILE A 362 1.13 4.75 10.43
N TYR A 363 0.40 4.71 9.32
CA TYR A 363 0.91 4.12 8.09
C TYR A 363 1.94 5.00 7.36
N GLY A 364 1.98 6.32 7.64
CA GLY A 364 2.90 7.26 7.01
C GLY A 364 4.25 7.42 7.70
N GLY A 365 4.30 7.31 9.04
CA GLY A 365 5.50 7.63 9.81
C GLY A 365 5.75 6.80 11.06
N SER A 366 4.72 6.20 11.69
CA SER A 366 4.91 5.41 12.93
C SER A 366 5.27 3.95 12.66
N SER A 367 4.94 3.42 11.49
CA SER A 367 5.42 2.09 11.06
C SER A 367 6.91 2.14 10.76
N PRO A 368 7.64 1.02 10.92
CA PRO A 368 9.09 1.00 10.65
C PRO A 368 9.43 1.19 9.18
N THR A 369 8.47 1.10 8.29
CA THR A 369 8.59 1.34 6.84
C THR A 369 7.82 2.58 6.42
N CYS A 370 8.30 3.25 5.39
CA CYS A 370 7.69 4.45 4.83
C CYS A 370 7.05 4.15 3.46
N PRO A 371 5.74 4.40 3.27
CA PRO A 371 5.05 4.18 2.01
C PRO A 371 5.25 5.30 0.98
N TYR A 372 5.68 6.47 1.42
CA TYR A 372 6.01 7.56 0.51
C TYR A 372 7.34 7.26 -0.18
N THR A 373 7.35 7.36 -1.50
CA THR A 373 8.51 7.01 -2.34
C THR A 373 8.87 8.14 -3.30
N VAL A 374 9.90 7.93 -4.09
CA VAL A 374 10.35 8.90 -5.09
C VAL A 374 10.14 8.36 -6.51
N ASN A 375 10.02 9.27 -7.47
CA ASN A 375 10.04 8.94 -8.89
C ASN A 375 11.46 8.59 -9.37
N LYS A 376 11.62 8.33 -10.67
CA LYS A 376 12.91 7.96 -11.26
C LYS A 376 13.96 9.07 -11.21
N GLU A 377 13.52 10.32 -11.10
CA GLU A 377 14.38 11.49 -10.93
C GLU A 377 14.76 11.75 -9.46
N GLY A 378 14.30 10.91 -8.53
CA GLY A 378 14.60 11.04 -7.10
C GLY A 378 13.72 12.05 -6.35
N HIS A 379 12.62 12.52 -6.96
CA HIS A 379 11.69 13.46 -6.34
C HIS A 379 10.44 12.75 -5.80
N GLY A 380 10.00 13.14 -4.60
CA GLY A 380 8.80 12.59 -3.95
C GLY A 380 8.29 13.47 -2.82
N PRO A 381 7.18 13.07 -2.18
CA PRO A 381 6.60 13.82 -1.08
C PRO A 381 7.56 13.96 0.10
N ALA A 382 7.62 15.18 0.67
CA ALA A 382 8.14 15.41 2.01
C ALA A 382 6.97 15.34 2.99
N TRP A 383 7.12 14.56 4.06
CA TRP A 383 6.06 14.30 5.03
C TRP A 383 6.55 14.60 6.44
N ALA A 384 5.74 15.33 7.20
CA ALA A 384 5.98 15.56 8.61
C ALA A 384 4.63 15.56 9.35
N ASN A 385 4.66 15.13 10.63
CA ASN A 385 3.46 15.02 11.47
C ASN A 385 3.47 16.08 12.56
N SER A 386 2.30 16.61 12.86
CA SER A 386 2.04 17.43 14.05
C SER A 386 0.90 16.85 14.88
N LEU A 387 0.52 17.51 15.96
CA LEU A 387 -0.66 17.15 16.72
C LEU A 387 -1.94 17.49 15.93
N PHE A 388 -3.03 16.82 16.25
CA PHE A 388 -4.32 17.08 15.61
C PHE A 388 -4.77 18.54 15.84
N GLU A 389 -4.48 19.08 17.03
CA GLU A 389 -4.93 20.39 17.50
C GLU A 389 -4.22 21.55 16.78
N ASP A 390 -3.00 21.35 16.26
CA ASP A 390 -2.15 22.42 15.69
C ASP A 390 -1.83 22.21 14.20
N ASN A 391 -2.43 21.21 13.56
CA ASN A 391 -2.05 20.81 12.21
C ASN A 391 -2.29 21.90 11.15
N ALA A 392 -3.37 22.66 11.30
CA ALA A 392 -3.71 23.73 10.35
C ALA A 392 -2.65 24.84 10.38
N GLU A 393 -2.24 25.26 11.59
CA GLU A 393 -1.21 26.26 11.81
C GLU A 393 0.16 25.77 11.35
N TYR A 394 0.47 24.50 11.63
CA TYR A 394 1.72 23.87 11.20
C TYR A 394 1.85 23.84 9.67
N GLY A 395 0.83 23.38 8.96
CA GLY A 395 0.81 23.36 7.49
C GLY A 395 0.85 24.76 6.87
N TYR A 396 0.11 25.71 7.49
CA TYR A 396 0.12 27.09 7.05
C TYR A 396 1.49 27.75 7.29
N GLY A 397 2.10 27.49 8.46
CA GLY A 397 3.45 27.97 8.78
C GLY A 397 4.51 27.47 7.80
N MET A 398 4.48 26.17 7.44
CA MET A 398 5.37 25.61 6.42
C MET A 398 5.18 26.31 5.06
N ASN A 399 3.94 26.57 4.64
CA ASN A 399 3.67 27.26 3.39
C ASN A 399 4.21 28.71 3.41
N LEU A 400 4.03 29.44 4.52
CA LEU A 400 4.55 30.81 4.68
C LEU A 400 6.07 30.81 4.66
N ALA A 401 6.72 29.92 5.40
CA ALA A 401 8.17 29.82 5.41
C ALA A 401 8.74 29.50 4.03
N TYR A 402 8.08 28.61 3.31
CA TYR A 402 8.48 28.26 1.94
C TYR A 402 8.31 29.43 0.98
N LYS A 403 7.20 30.18 1.07
CA LYS A 403 7.00 31.41 0.28
C LYS A 403 8.07 32.47 0.59
N ALA A 404 8.40 32.69 1.87
CA ALA A 404 9.43 33.62 2.27
C ALA A 404 10.81 33.27 1.68
N ARG A 405 11.19 31.97 1.75
CA ARG A 405 12.42 31.47 1.11
C ARG A 405 12.43 31.68 -0.39
N ARG A 406 11.32 31.42 -1.08
CA ARG A 406 11.22 31.61 -2.54
C ARG A 406 11.31 33.10 -2.93
N ASN A 407 10.72 34.00 -2.14
CA ASN A 407 10.85 35.43 -2.38
C ASN A 407 12.31 35.90 -2.19
N ALA A 408 13.00 35.43 -1.15
CA ALA A 408 14.42 35.71 -0.97
C ALA A 408 15.28 35.15 -2.12
N LEU A 409 14.93 33.94 -2.62
CA LEU A 409 15.58 33.40 -3.82
C LEU A 409 15.31 34.23 -5.08
N LYS A 410 14.09 34.77 -5.23
CA LYS A 410 13.77 35.64 -6.36
C LYS A 410 14.70 36.85 -6.42
N ASP A 411 14.94 37.50 -5.28
CA ASP A 411 15.84 38.66 -5.19
C ASP A 411 17.28 38.25 -5.55
N LYS A 412 17.74 37.09 -5.05
CA LYS A 412 19.07 36.55 -5.38
C LYS A 412 19.22 36.20 -6.86
N VAL A 413 18.21 35.58 -7.45
CA VAL A 413 18.21 35.21 -8.89
C VAL A 413 18.16 36.45 -9.76
N ALA A 414 17.41 37.48 -9.37
CA ALA A 414 17.40 38.77 -10.06
C ALA A 414 18.78 39.43 -10.02
N ALA A 415 19.42 39.48 -8.87
CA ALA A 415 20.79 40.01 -8.72
C ALA A 415 21.82 39.20 -9.53
N LEU A 416 21.62 37.87 -9.66
CA LEU A 416 22.47 37.05 -10.49
C LEU A 416 22.27 37.35 -12.00
N ALA A 417 21.03 37.57 -12.43
CA ALA A 417 20.73 37.95 -13.81
C ALA A 417 21.42 39.24 -14.21
N GLU A 418 21.51 40.25 -13.31
CA GLU A 418 22.26 41.48 -13.54
C GLU A 418 23.77 41.23 -13.65
N LYS A 419 24.35 40.40 -12.75
CA LYS A 419 25.77 40.02 -12.81
C LYS A 419 26.10 39.20 -14.06
N TRP A 420 25.17 38.41 -14.58
CA TRP A 420 25.32 37.63 -15.80
C TRP A 420 24.97 38.40 -17.08
N SER A 421 25.07 39.72 -17.05
CA SER A 421 24.82 40.58 -18.24
C SER A 421 25.62 40.15 -19.48
N ASN A 422 26.83 39.63 -19.29
CA ASN A 422 27.71 39.13 -20.36
C ASN A 422 27.57 37.60 -20.59
N TYR A 423 26.71 36.91 -19.86
CA TYR A 423 26.39 35.51 -20.03
C TYR A 423 24.91 35.36 -20.41
N ALA A 424 24.62 35.54 -21.71
CA ALA A 424 23.26 35.61 -22.21
C ALA A 424 22.38 34.41 -21.89
N GLU A 425 22.94 33.17 -21.96
CA GLU A 425 22.21 31.95 -21.62
C GLU A 425 21.85 31.91 -20.13
N GLY A 426 22.81 32.19 -19.24
CA GLY A 426 22.57 32.23 -17.81
C GLY A 426 21.55 33.27 -17.41
N LYS A 427 21.66 34.51 -17.97
CA LYS A 427 20.68 35.58 -17.75
C LYS A 427 19.27 35.13 -18.16
N ALA A 428 19.12 34.55 -19.34
CA ALA A 428 17.84 34.10 -19.86
C ALA A 428 17.20 33.02 -18.95
N THR A 429 18.00 32.12 -18.37
CA THR A 429 17.48 31.10 -17.43
C THR A 429 17.01 31.70 -16.11
N CYS A 430 17.67 32.74 -15.61
CA CYS A 430 17.24 33.48 -14.42
C CYS A 430 15.90 34.22 -14.70
N GLU A 431 15.79 34.94 -15.79
CA GLU A 431 14.57 35.65 -16.19
C GLU A 431 13.41 34.67 -16.40
N ALA A 432 13.64 33.57 -17.12
CA ALA A 432 12.64 32.53 -17.34
C ALA A 432 12.15 31.91 -16.02
N TRP A 433 13.03 31.71 -15.04
CA TRP A 433 12.60 31.20 -13.74
C TRP A 433 11.76 32.23 -12.96
N ILE A 434 12.14 33.48 -12.93
CA ILE A 434 11.37 34.57 -12.28
C ILE A 434 9.97 34.69 -12.90
N GLU A 435 9.85 34.61 -14.22
CA GLU A 435 8.55 34.66 -14.92
C GLU A 435 7.67 33.45 -14.57
N ASN A 436 8.25 32.26 -14.48
CA ASN A 436 7.51 31.01 -14.29
C ASN A 436 7.46 30.52 -12.85
N MET A 437 8.03 31.25 -11.89
CA MET A 437 8.17 30.74 -10.52
C MET A 437 6.85 30.38 -9.84
N ASP A 438 5.75 31.03 -10.22
CA ASP A 438 4.43 30.78 -9.65
C ASP A 438 3.57 29.79 -10.46
N ASP A 439 4.05 29.34 -11.61
CA ASP A 439 3.44 28.24 -12.38
C ASP A 439 4.00 26.87 -11.92
N ALA A 440 3.14 25.87 -11.83
CA ALA A 440 3.53 24.57 -11.29
C ALA A 440 4.48 23.80 -12.20
N GLU A 441 4.18 23.69 -13.48
CA GLU A 441 4.99 22.95 -14.46
C GLU A 441 6.08 23.86 -15.06
N GLY A 442 5.77 25.13 -15.29
CA GLY A 442 6.75 26.13 -15.74
C GLY A 442 7.91 26.26 -14.76
N SER A 443 7.63 26.29 -13.44
CA SER A 443 8.70 26.38 -12.43
C SER A 443 9.62 25.15 -12.43
N LYS A 444 9.11 23.93 -12.72
CA LYS A 444 9.96 22.74 -12.85
C LYS A 444 10.93 22.85 -14.02
N THR A 445 10.41 23.23 -15.18
CA THR A 445 11.21 23.36 -16.41
C THR A 445 12.25 24.46 -16.25
N ALA A 446 11.85 25.64 -15.78
CA ALA A 446 12.75 26.76 -15.59
C ALA A 446 13.79 26.50 -14.48
N ALA A 447 13.40 25.86 -13.36
CA ALA A 447 14.32 25.46 -12.30
C ALA A 447 15.39 24.48 -12.80
N ALA A 448 15.00 23.48 -13.60
CA ALA A 448 15.95 22.50 -14.16
C ALA A 448 17.00 23.17 -15.05
N GLN A 449 16.59 24.15 -15.88
CA GLN A 449 17.50 24.90 -16.73
C GLN A 449 18.43 25.79 -15.91
N LEU A 450 17.88 26.52 -14.92
CA LEU A 450 18.66 27.38 -14.03
C LEU A 450 19.68 26.55 -13.23
N VAL A 451 19.28 25.43 -12.63
CA VAL A 451 20.18 24.54 -11.87
C VAL A 451 21.34 24.07 -12.74
N LYS A 452 21.08 23.70 -14.00
CA LYS A 452 22.14 23.30 -14.94
C LYS A 452 23.15 24.44 -15.18
N CYS A 453 22.71 25.68 -15.33
CA CYS A 453 23.61 26.84 -15.45
C CYS A 453 24.37 27.10 -14.16
N LEU A 454 23.71 27.00 -12.99
CA LEU A 454 24.37 27.15 -11.69
C LEU A 454 25.46 26.07 -11.49
N GLU A 455 25.20 24.82 -11.86
CA GLU A 455 26.18 23.72 -11.78
C GLU A 455 27.43 23.97 -12.61
N SER A 456 27.27 24.55 -13.79
CA SER A 456 28.40 24.88 -14.66
C SER A 456 29.23 26.07 -14.17
N CYS A 457 28.63 26.92 -13.33
CA CYS A 457 29.25 28.17 -12.87
C CYS A 457 29.70 28.18 -11.40
N LYS A 458 29.30 27.21 -10.58
CA LYS A 458 29.51 27.20 -9.12
C LYS A 458 30.96 27.24 -8.64
N ASP A 459 31.92 26.96 -9.50
CA ASP A 459 33.33 26.96 -9.17
C ASP A 459 34.16 27.75 -10.23
N CYS A 460 33.57 28.77 -10.84
CA CYS A 460 34.21 29.54 -11.90
C CYS A 460 35.20 30.60 -11.36
N GLY A 461 35.20 30.88 -10.04
CA GLY A 461 36.04 31.88 -9.42
C GLY A 461 35.72 33.32 -9.83
N CYS A 462 34.51 33.56 -10.39
CA CYS A 462 34.05 34.88 -10.79
C CYS A 462 33.40 35.61 -9.62
N GLU A 463 33.12 36.93 -9.77
CA GLU A 463 32.48 37.76 -8.73
C GLU A 463 31.08 37.27 -8.33
N CYS A 464 30.46 36.38 -9.12
CA CYS A 464 29.15 35.82 -8.82
C CYS A 464 29.21 34.45 -8.15
N ASP A 465 30.39 33.88 -7.94
CA ASP A 465 30.58 32.51 -7.44
C ASP A 465 29.85 32.23 -6.10
N GLU A 466 29.97 33.17 -5.14
CA GLU A 466 29.26 33.03 -3.85
C GLU A 466 27.72 33.04 -4.04
N LEU A 467 27.21 33.97 -4.84
CA LEU A 467 25.76 34.06 -5.09
C LEU A 467 25.24 32.81 -5.83
N VAL A 468 26.00 32.29 -6.78
CA VAL A 468 25.70 31.01 -7.45
C VAL A 468 25.64 29.87 -6.45
N LYS A 469 26.60 29.76 -5.53
CA LYS A 469 26.65 28.71 -4.49
C LYS A 469 25.46 28.84 -3.52
N GLU A 470 25.10 30.06 -3.11
CA GLU A 470 23.95 30.31 -2.26
C GLU A 470 22.63 29.87 -2.91
N ILE A 471 22.39 30.26 -4.18
CA ILE A 471 21.20 29.86 -4.91
C ILE A 471 21.18 28.34 -5.13
N TYR A 472 22.32 27.75 -5.49
CA TYR A 472 22.45 26.31 -5.68
C TYR A 472 22.16 25.51 -4.41
N LYS A 473 22.58 25.99 -3.25
CA LYS A 473 22.27 25.39 -1.95
C LYS A 473 20.76 25.31 -1.68
N GLU A 474 20.01 26.27 -2.21
CA GLU A 474 18.56 26.36 -2.06
C GLU A 474 17.78 25.84 -3.29
N LYS A 475 18.43 25.10 -4.19
CA LYS A 475 17.85 24.65 -5.47
C LYS A 475 16.52 23.94 -5.34
N ASP A 476 16.27 23.21 -4.24
CA ASP A 476 15.02 22.51 -3.99
C ASP A 476 13.82 23.46 -3.78
N CYS A 477 14.08 24.73 -3.45
CA CYS A 477 13.08 25.76 -3.35
C CYS A 477 12.75 26.45 -4.70
N LEU A 478 13.51 26.19 -5.75
CA LEU A 478 13.25 26.75 -7.07
C LEU A 478 11.95 26.22 -7.70
N VAL A 479 11.58 24.97 -7.40
CA VAL A 479 10.32 24.35 -7.87
C VAL A 479 9.17 24.74 -6.96
N LYS A 480 8.05 25.19 -7.53
CA LYS A 480 6.82 25.47 -6.75
C LYS A 480 6.28 24.20 -6.12
N LYS A 481 6.21 24.18 -4.78
CA LYS A 481 5.67 23.03 -4.02
C LYS A 481 4.14 23.08 -3.93
N SER A 482 3.54 21.93 -3.69
CA SER A 482 2.13 21.75 -3.30
C SER A 482 2.07 21.37 -1.82
N PHE A 483 1.20 22.03 -1.07
CA PHE A 483 0.95 21.77 0.35
C PHE A 483 -0.42 21.15 0.53
#